data_da87ec3f2683efce0aa418ca32f25e65
#
_entry.id   da87ec3f2683efce0aa418ca32f25e65
#
_cell.length_a   1.000
_cell.length_b   1.000
_cell.length_c   1.000
_cell.angle_alpha   90.00
_cell.angle_beta   90.00
_cell.angle_gamma   90.00
#
_symmetry.space_group_name_H-M   'P 1'
#
loop_
_entity.id
_entity.type
_entity.pdbx_description
1 polymer ?
#
loop_
_entity_poly.entity_id
_entity_poly.type
_entity_poly.pdbx_seq_one_letter_code
_entity_poly.pdbx_strand_id
1 'polypeptide(L)'
;MILACAAVFPMWTHAAVSEAEVEQLRDEVKALKAMMQQYIQQQNTLSSEIKDVKQRPVVAAQTQKTTQTPSLSLNTKSGAEFSLYGNVRADASYQAEGGSLSRLYNQMNSVPLEGNAESSDRLKATLAATRLGLDFKTPTQLGNVGGKIEVDFLGANDGLRIRHAYLTYSNWLVGQTWSNFAVPDYMPETIDALGYVGGAVKRTPQVRYSHKFSPETNLVLAAEDSKDDSSNMRLPALTARLNHKMTDTLMLSARAMGAEKKTDTDTETAWGLGLGAKLDLTDKTVLKADYYHVKGDSSFVSWTNQGFVTNADKDIIATNEFDSITVGLTQQISAQWRGTLGYGYMKADNNADYVNSLVDKTKANKNLWQAWANVFYSPVKLISLGLEYVYGEREAFGAAPNGSTKGEDNRINAVAMYNF
;
A
#
# COMPACT_ATOMS: atom_id res chain seq x y z
N MET A 1 47.37 -49.51 29.81
CA MET A 1 47.99 -48.54 28.97
C MET A 1 47.15 -47.25 29.09
N ILE A 2 47.65 -46.34 29.92
CA ILE A 2 46.95 -45.09 30.34
C ILE A 2 47.32 -43.99 29.37
N LEU A 3 46.32 -43.36 28.75
CA LEU A 3 46.55 -42.15 27.97
C LEU A 3 45.97 -40.95 28.75
N ALA A 4 46.86 -40.08 29.18
CA ALA A 4 46.52 -38.84 29.86
C ALA A 4 46.11 -37.77 28.84
N CYS A 5 44.92 -37.17 29.00
CA CYS A 5 44.50 -35.94 28.33
C CYS A 5 44.98 -34.74 29.16
N ALA A 6 45.92 -34.00 28.61
CA ALA A 6 46.33 -32.71 29.15
C ALA A 6 45.31 -31.62 28.74
N ALA A 7 44.66 -31.00 29.73
CA ALA A 7 43.83 -29.86 29.57
C ALA A 7 44.70 -28.60 29.50
N VAL A 8 44.65 -27.90 28.36
CA VAL A 8 45.26 -26.58 28.18
C VAL A 8 44.24 -25.54 28.60
N PHE A 9 44.48 -24.86 29.72
CA PHE A 9 43.77 -23.65 30.12
C PHE A 9 44.32 -22.43 29.35
N PRO A 10 43.53 -21.62 28.71
CA PRO A 10 44.01 -20.34 28.22
C PRO A 10 44.20 -19.36 29.37
N MET A 11 45.42 -18.87 29.57
CA MET A 11 45.71 -17.73 30.45
C MET A 11 45.03 -16.48 29.94
N TRP A 12 44.15 -15.91 30.75
CA TRP A 12 43.62 -14.59 30.52
C TRP A 12 44.71 -13.58 30.87
N THR A 13 45.31 -12.97 29.86
CA THR A 13 46.14 -11.78 30.01
C THR A 13 45.23 -10.59 30.27
N HIS A 14 45.23 -10.05 31.49
CA HIS A 14 44.70 -8.73 31.78
C HIS A 14 45.57 -7.72 31.02
N ALA A 15 45.04 -7.20 29.88
CA ALA A 15 45.61 -6.03 29.26
C ALA A 15 45.36 -4.86 30.22
N ALA A 16 46.41 -4.31 30.79
CA ALA A 16 46.35 -3.07 31.56
C ALA A 16 45.89 -1.95 30.57
N VAL A 17 44.73 -1.33 30.89
CA VAL A 17 44.24 -0.17 30.13
C VAL A 17 45.29 0.93 30.24
N SER A 18 45.74 1.46 29.12
CA SER A 18 46.77 2.50 29.12
C SER A 18 46.24 3.83 29.69
N GLU A 19 47.07 4.59 30.38
CA GLU A 19 46.67 5.93 30.89
C GLU A 19 46.11 6.83 29.78
N ALA A 20 46.60 6.69 28.55
CA ALA A 20 46.10 7.42 27.36
C ALA A 20 44.64 7.03 27.01
N GLU A 21 44.25 5.75 27.08
CA GLU A 21 42.87 5.31 26.84
C GLU A 21 41.92 5.78 27.94
N VAL A 22 42.36 5.85 29.18
CA VAL A 22 41.57 6.41 30.30
C VAL A 22 41.35 7.93 30.13
N GLU A 23 42.34 8.65 29.64
CA GLU A 23 42.27 10.09 29.39
C GLU A 23 41.35 10.38 28.19
N GLN A 24 41.43 9.59 27.10
CA GLN A 24 40.51 9.68 25.96
C GLN A 24 39.06 9.40 26.36
N LEU A 25 38.80 8.37 27.17
CA LEU A 25 37.49 8.08 27.71
C LEU A 25 36.94 9.20 28.62
N ARG A 26 37.81 9.86 29.39
CA ARG A 26 37.42 11.02 30.20
C ARG A 26 37.02 12.20 29.35
N ASP A 27 37.67 12.46 28.26
CA ASP A 27 37.35 13.53 27.33
C ASP A 27 36.08 13.26 26.53
N GLU A 28 35.88 12.03 26.13
CA GLU A 28 34.60 11.58 25.51
C GLU A 28 33.41 11.72 26.47
N VAL A 29 33.58 11.33 27.75
CA VAL A 29 32.53 11.49 28.78
C VAL A 29 32.25 12.94 29.05
N LYS A 30 33.27 13.85 29.04
CA LYS A 30 33.08 15.29 29.15
C LYS A 30 32.31 15.87 27.97
N ALA A 31 32.66 15.46 26.75
CA ALA A 31 31.97 15.87 25.53
C ALA A 31 30.50 15.39 25.50
N LEU A 32 30.23 14.15 25.91
CA LEU A 32 28.87 13.63 26.06
C LEU A 32 28.05 14.39 27.11
N LYS A 33 28.66 14.70 28.27
CA LYS A 33 28.00 15.54 29.31
C LYS A 33 27.66 16.94 28.81
N ALA A 34 28.56 17.56 28.04
CA ALA A 34 28.30 18.88 27.44
C ALA A 34 27.16 18.84 26.43
N MET A 35 27.13 17.83 25.55
CA MET A 35 26.02 17.61 24.60
C MET A 35 24.69 17.33 25.30
N MET A 36 24.71 16.55 26.39
CA MET A 36 23.49 16.23 27.14
C MET A 36 22.96 17.49 27.86
N GLN A 37 23.83 18.36 28.39
CA GLN A 37 23.42 19.63 28.98
C GLN A 37 22.85 20.60 27.94
N GLN A 38 23.42 20.63 26.73
CA GLN A 38 22.91 21.42 25.62
C GLN A 38 21.53 20.92 25.17
N TYR A 39 21.32 19.61 25.16
CA TYR A 39 20.04 19.00 24.82
C TYR A 39 18.95 19.32 25.84
N ILE A 40 19.29 19.27 27.14
CA ILE A 40 18.37 19.64 28.23
C ILE A 40 18.01 21.14 28.17
N GLN A 41 18.96 22.02 27.86
CA GLN A 41 18.69 23.45 27.65
C GLN A 41 17.77 23.69 26.46
N GLN A 42 17.98 22.99 25.33
CA GLN A 42 17.06 23.05 24.17
C GLN A 42 15.65 22.58 24.51
N GLN A 43 15.50 21.48 25.24
CA GLN A 43 14.19 21.02 25.72
C GLN A 43 13.49 22.02 26.63
N ASN A 44 14.21 22.67 27.51
CA ASN A 44 13.65 23.71 28.42
C ASN A 44 13.21 24.95 27.64
N THR A 45 13.97 25.38 26.64
CA THR A 45 13.63 26.51 25.76
C THR A 45 12.39 26.20 24.93
N LEU A 46 12.30 25.00 24.30
CA LEU A 46 11.11 24.55 23.61
C LEU A 46 9.88 24.45 24.51
N SER A 47 10.05 24.01 25.75
CA SER A 47 8.95 23.92 26.71
C SER A 47 8.43 25.31 27.14
N SER A 48 9.31 26.34 27.20
CA SER A 48 8.90 27.73 27.49
C SER A 48 8.20 28.37 26.28
N GLU A 49 8.68 28.13 25.05
CA GLU A 49 8.04 28.63 23.83
C GLU A 49 6.65 28.03 23.62
N ILE A 50 6.46 26.73 23.97
CA ILE A 50 5.14 26.07 23.92
C ILE A 50 4.16 26.69 24.93
N LYS A 51 4.65 27.15 26.09
CA LYS A 51 3.80 27.85 27.08
C LYS A 51 3.37 29.24 26.58
N ASP A 52 4.25 29.98 25.92
CA ASP A 52 3.94 31.30 25.34
C ASP A 52 2.97 31.23 24.15
N VAL A 53 3.05 30.17 23.33
CA VAL A 53 2.12 29.94 22.22
C VAL A 53 0.70 29.60 22.71
N LYS A 54 0.56 28.95 23.87
CA LYS A 54 -0.75 28.63 24.48
C LYS A 54 -1.51 29.82 25.04
N GLN A 55 -0.85 30.99 25.21
CA GLN A 55 -1.48 32.19 25.76
C GLN A 55 -1.91 33.24 24.72
N ARG A 56 -1.70 33.01 23.42
CA ARG A 56 -2.19 33.92 22.37
C ARG A 56 -3.62 33.54 21.96
N PRO A 57 -4.55 34.52 21.91
CA PRO A 57 -5.91 34.24 21.46
C PRO A 57 -5.93 33.85 19.96
N VAL A 58 -6.35 32.62 19.67
CA VAL A 58 -6.48 32.11 18.33
C VAL A 58 -7.76 32.63 17.72
N VAL A 59 -7.64 33.44 16.68
CA VAL A 59 -8.74 33.74 15.75
C VAL A 59 -9.03 32.45 14.98
N ALA A 60 -10.24 31.94 15.14
CA ALA A 60 -10.65 30.64 14.61
C ALA A 60 -10.67 30.62 13.07
N ALA A 61 -9.68 29.97 12.47
CA ALA A 61 -9.79 29.41 11.15
C ALA A 61 -10.14 27.93 11.31
N GLN A 62 -11.32 27.53 10.82
CA GLN A 62 -11.75 26.13 10.83
C GLN A 62 -10.80 25.31 9.94
N THR A 63 -9.88 24.60 10.56
CA THR A 63 -9.03 23.62 9.90
C THR A 63 -9.47 22.24 10.38
N GLN A 64 -9.81 21.39 9.41
CA GLN A 64 -10.12 19.97 9.63
C GLN A 64 -9.08 19.34 10.56
N LYS A 65 -9.55 18.72 11.64
CA LYS A 65 -8.73 17.92 12.57
C LYS A 65 -8.20 16.68 11.84
N THR A 66 -7.07 16.82 11.19
CA THR A 66 -6.21 15.67 10.89
C THR A 66 -5.60 15.25 12.23
N THR A 67 -5.86 14.04 12.66
CA THR A 67 -5.24 13.42 13.85
C THR A 67 -3.75 13.27 13.56
N GLN A 68 -2.94 14.23 13.99
CA GLN A 68 -1.49 14.15 13.85
C GLN A 68 -0.95 13.11 14.83
N THR A 69 -0.40 12.03 14.29
CA THR A 69 0.57 11.18 14.99
C THR A 69 1.80 12.05 15.31
N PRO A 70 2.47 11.87 16.45
CA PRO A 70 3.69 12.61 16.73
C PRO A 70 4.73 12.29 15.66
N SER A 71 4.96 13.20 14.74
CA SER A 71 6.03 13.09 13.74
C SER A 71 7.27 13.80 14.24
N LEU A 72 8.43 13.19 14.11
CA LEU A 72 9.70 13.86 14.32
C LEU A 72 9.91 14.84 13.16
N SER A 73 9.70 16.13 13.42
CA SER A 73 9.94 17.17 12.42
C SER A 73 11.25 17.90 12.69
N LEU A 74 12.03 18.11 11.62
CA LEU A 74 13.27 18.87 11.62
C LEU A 74 13.10 20.09 10.71
N ASN A 75 13.33 21.27 11.24
CA ASN A 75 13.34 22.51 10.48
C ASN A 75 14.77 22.95 10.18
N THR A 76 15.08 23.23 8.92
CA THR A 76 16.38 23.78 8.53
C THR A 76 16.39 25.31 8.62
N LYS A 77 17.59 25.92 8.67
CA LYS A 77 17.75 27.37 8.63
C LYS A 77 17.20 28.01 7.34
N SER A 78 17.08 27.23 6.25
CA SER A 78 16.48 27.65 4.99
C SER A 78 14.95 27.57 4.97
N GLY A 79 14.30 27.17 6.09
CA GLY A 79 12.86 27.02 6.20
C GLY A 79 12.32 25.72 5.62
N ALA A 80 13.17 24.76 5.23
CA ALA A 80 12.73 23.44 4.85
C ALA A 80 12.31 22.64 6.08
N GLU A 81 11.13 22.03 6.01
CA GLU A 81 10.55 21.13 7.02
C GLU A 81 10.67 19.69 6.54
N PHE A 82 11.16 18.82 7.40
CA PHE A 82 11.25 17.37 7.17
C PHE A 82 10.47 16.67 8.28
N SER A 83 9.61 15.73 7.91
CA SER A 83 8.80 14.92 8.84
C SER A 83 9.07 13.45 8.60
N LEU A 84 9.68 12.80 9.60
CA LEU A 84 9.85 11.34 9.60
C LEU A 84 8.57 10.69 10.13
N TYR A 85 8.08 9.67 9.45
CA TYR A 85 6.93 8.90 9.85
C TYR A 85 7.08 7.44 9.44
N GLY A 86 6.26 6.57 9.97
CA GLY A 86 6.27 5.17 9.59
C GLY A 86 5.51 4.28 10.54
N ASN A 87 5.69 2.98 10.37
CA ASN A 87 5.23 1.99 11.33
C ASN A 87 6.16 0.78 11.33
N VAL A 88 6.36 0.20 12.49
CA VAL A 88 6.83 -1.17 12.64
C VAL A 88 5.60 -2.05 12.61
N ARG A 89 5.57 -3.04 11.71
CA ARG A 89 4.40 -3.87 11.46
C ARG A 89 4.76 -5.34 11.45
N ALA A 90 4.05 -6.11 12.26
CA ALA A 90 4.11 -7.57 12.31
C ALA A 90 2.77 -8.13 11.82
N ASP A 91 2.82 -8.99 10.80
CA ASP A 91 1.67 -9.68 10.24
C ASP A 91 1.79 -11.17 10.48
N ALA A 92 0.67 -11.83 10.75
CA ALA A 92 0.55 -13.27 10.76
C ALA A 92 -0.71 -13.69 10.00
N SER A 93 -0.65 -14.81 9.27
CA SER A 93 -1.81 -15.37 8.57
C SER A 93 -1.84 -16.88 8.78
N TYR A 94 -2.97 -17.38 9.23
CA TYR A 94 -3.29 -18.80 9.26
C TYR A 94 -4.21 -19.11 8.08
N GLN A 95 -3.70 -19.91 7.15
CA GLN A 95 -4.42 -20.38 5.97
C GLN A 95 -5.07 -21.72 6.29
N ALA A 96 -6.40 -21.73 6.44
CA ALA A 96 -7.13 -22.98 6.68
C ALA A 96 -7.28 -23.79 5.40
N GLU A 97 -7.61 -23.14 4.26
CA GLU A 97 -7.80 -23.75 2.95
C GLU A 97 -7.31 -22.82 1.84
N GLY A 98 -6.98 -23.38 0.66
CA GLY A 98 -6.75 -22.63 -0.58
C GLY A 98 -5.42 -21.89 -0.66
N GLY A 99 -4.48 -22.15 0.22
CA GLY A 99 -3.19 -21.48 0.22
C GLY A 99 -2.34 -21.82 -1.01
N SER A 100 -1.87 -20.82 -1.72
CA SER A 100 -0.76 -21.00 -2.65
C SER A 100 0.58 -21.01 -1.90
N LEU A 101 1.59 -21.73 -2.44
CA LEU A 101 2.81 -22.11 -1.71
C LEU A 101 3.67 -20.95 -1.19
N SER A 102 3.58 -19.75 -1.71
CA SER A 102 4.67 -18.78 -1.59
C SER A 102 4.42 -17.57 -0.72
N ARG A 103 3.19 -17.13 -0.47
CA ARG A 103 2.96 -15.83 0.18
C ARG A 103 2.05 -15.89 1.41
N LEU A 104 2.26 -14.92 2.29
CA LEU A 104 1.44 -14.70 3.47
C LEU A 104 0.14 -13.94 3.12
N TYR A 105 0.23 -12.98 2.20
CA TYR A 105 -0.88 -12.11 1.82
C TYR A 105 -1.76 -12.70 0.72
N ASN A 106 -2.89 -12.05 0.46
CA ASN A 106 -3.90 -12.47 -0.48
C ASN A 106 -3.35 -12.78 -1.88
N GLN A 107 -3.78 -13.92 -2.41
CA GLN A 107 -3.53 -14.40 -3.77
C GLN A 107 -4.76 -15.07 -4.34
N MET A 108 -5.92 -14.46 -4.17
CA MET A 108 -7.20 -15.01 -4.58
C MET A 108 -7.22 -15.48 -6.04
N ASN A 109 -6.52 -14.76 -6.92
CA ASN A 109 -6.39 -15.12 -8.34
C ASN A 109 -5.61 -16.41 -8.60
N SER A 110 -4.88 -16.94 -7.64
CA SER A 110 -4.03 -18.14 -7.77
C SER A 110 -4.33 -19.22 -6.73
N VAL A 111 -5.46 -19.12 -6.06
CA VAL A 111 -5.97 -20.18 -5.19
C VAL A 111 -6.05 -21.48 -5.99
N PRO A 112 -5.50 -22.62 -5.51
CA PRO A 112 -5.61 -23.90 -6.21
C PRO A 112 -7.07 -24.30 -6.47
N LEU A 113 -7.35 -24.86 -7.63
CA LEU A 113 -8.65 -25.46 -7.89
C LEU A 113 -8.80 -26.74 -7.05
N GLU A 114 -10.01 -27.05 -6.64
CA GLU A 114 -10.32 -28.28 -5.90
C GLU A 114 -9.72 -29.51 -6.58
N GLY A 115 -9.12 -30.40 -5.79
CA GLY A 115 -8.41 -31.57 -6.29
C GLY A 115 -6.96 -31.31 -6.69
N ASN A 116 -6.49 -30.07 -6.74
CA ASN A 116 -5.08 -29.75 -6.89
C ASN A 116 -4.41 -29.65 -5.51
N ALA A 117 -3.08 -29.81 -5.49
CA ALA A 117 -2.30 -29.62 -4.24
C ALA A 117 -2.41 -28.18 -3.76
N GLU A 118 -2.73 -28.01 -2.48
CA GLU A 118 -2.82 -26.72 -1.79
C GLU A 118 -1.94 -26.69 -0.53
N SER A 119 -1.71 -25.50 -0.01
CA SER A 119 -1.05 -25.28 1.27
C SER A 119 -2.07 -24.87 2.31
N SER A 120 -2.82 -25.84 2.82
CA SER A 120 -3.74 -25.68 3.96
C SER A 120 -3.06 -25.88 5.31
N ASP A 121 -3.76 -25.55 6.39
CA ASP A 121 -3.36 -25.71 7.78
C ASP A 121 -1.97 -25.11 8.07
N ARG A 122 -1.76 -23.87 7.63
CA ARG A 122 -0.45 -23.24 7.63
C ARG A 122 -0.46 -21.87 8.28
N LEU A 123 0.42 -21.66 9.27
CA LEU A 123 0.72 -20.35 9.85
C LEU A 123 1.98 -19.76 9.21
N LYS A 124 1.91 -18.51 8.79
CA LYS A 124 3.06 -17.69 8.38
C LYS A 124 3.03 -16.33 9.06
N ALA A 125 4.21 -15.74 9.26
CA ALA A 125 4.37 -14.41 9.80
C ALA A 125 5.46 -13.64 9.05
N THR A 126 5.38 -12.31 9.04
CA THR A 126 6.36 -11.42 8.41
C THR A 126 6.37 -10.04 9.05
N LEU A 127 7.50 -9.34 8.90
CA LEU A 127 7.66 -7.94 9.23
C LEU A 127 7.81 -7.06 7.96
N ALA A 128 7.72 -7.67 6.77
CA ALA A 128 8.03 -7.01 5.49
C ALA A 128 7.12 -5.83 5.14
N ALA A 129 5.93 -5.73 5.74
CA ALA A 129 5.04 -4.57 5.54
C ALA A 129 5.37 -3.36 6.45
N THR A 130 6.43 -3.43 7.26
CA THR A 130 7.02 -2.29 7.98
C THR A 130 7.35 -1.16 7.00
N ARG A 131 7.02 0.10 7.37
CA ARG A 131 7.20 1.27 6.51
C ARG A 131 8.04 2.33 7.16
N LEU A 132 8.87 2.97 6.34
CA LEU A 132 9.62 4.16 6.69
C LEU A 132 9.34 5.24 5.65
N GLY A 133 9.01 6.44 6.09
CA GLY A 133 8.67 7.55 5.20
C GLY A 133 9.25 8.86 5.67
N LEU A 134 9.57 9.71 4.70
CA LEU A 134 10.03 11.07 4.89
C LEU A 134 9.20 11.99 4.01
N ASP A 135 8.47 12.91 4.63
CA ASP A 135 7.86 14.06 3.95
C ASP A 135 8.80 15.26 4.05
N PHE A 136 8.85 16.07 2.99
CA PHE A 136 9.59 17.33 3.03
C PHE A 136 8.80 18.43 2.33
N LYS A 137 8.96 19.66 2.86
CA LYS A 137 8.33 20.86 2.34
C LYS A 137 9.28 22.04 2.51
N THR A 138 9.47 22.77 1.43
CA THR A 138 10.33 23.96 1.41
C THR A 138 9.55 25.12 0.82
N PRO A 139 9.33 26.22 1.56
CA PRO A 139 8.75 27.44 1.00
C PRO A 139 9.74 28.08 0.04
N THR A 140 9.24 28.54 -1.10
CA THR A 140 10.00 29.33 -2.08
C THR A 140 9.25 30.60 -2.45
N GLN A 141 9.92 31.54 -3.12
CA GLN A 141 9.28 32.78 -3.58
C GLN A 141 8.13 32.52 -4.58
N LEU A 142 8.16 31.39 -5.29
CA LEU A 142 7.18 31.03 -6.31
C LEU A 142 6.18 29.96 -5.84
N GLY A 143 6.15 29.65 -4.54
CA GLY A 143 5.28 28.62 -3.94
C GLY A 143 6.04 27.56 -3.18
N ASN A 144 5.33 26.58 -2.64
CA ASN A 144 5.96 25.49 -1.89
C ASN A 144 6.43 24.38 -2.85
N VAL A 145 7.67 23.93 -2.67
CA VAL A 145 8.18 22.67 -3.17
C VAL A 145 7.97 21.65 -2.07
N GLY A 146 7.38 20.52 -2.39
CA GLY A 146 7.19 19.42 -1.43
C GLY A 146 7.57 18.09 -2.07
N GLY A 147 7.57 17.05 -1.27
CA GLY A 147 7.80 15.71 -1.76
C GLY A 147 7.74 14.69 -0.65
N LYS A 148 7.87 13.43 -1.06
CA LYS A 148 7.77 12.26 -0.18
C LYS A 148 8.71 11.18 -0.69
N ILE A 149 9.34 10.49 0.26
CA ILE A 149 9.97 9.18 0.05
C ILE A 149 9.36 8.22 1.06
N GLU A 150 8.83 7.10 0.62
CA GLU A 150 8.33 6.03 1.48
C GLU A 150 8.76 4.68 0.92
N VAL A 151 9.21 3.81 1.81
CA VAL A 151 9.66 2.46 1.48
C VAL A 151 9.00 1.43 2.39
N ASP A 152 8.93 0.18 1.93
CA ASP A 152 8.66 -1.02 2.70
C ASP A 152 9.60 -2.16 2.27
N PHE A 153 9.44 -3.35 2.86
CA PHE A 153 10.27 -4.52 2.58
C PHE A 153 9.48 -5.61 1.82
N LEU A 154 8.39 -5.25 1.14
CA LEU A 154 7.61 -6.17 0.30
C LEU A 154 8.15 -6.31 -1.13
N GLY A 155 9.41 -6.01 -1.36
CA GLY A 155 10.14 -6.36 -2.57
C GLY A 155 10.42 -7.85 -2.68
N ALA A 156 11.09 -8.27 -3.76
CA ALA A 156 11.51 -9.67 -3.92
C ALA A 156 12.42 -10.09 -2.76
N ASN A 157 12.17 -11.27 -2.18
CA ASN A 157 12.93 -11.82 -1.05
C ASN A 157 13.02 -10.86 0.16
N ASP A 158 11.91 -10.23 0.53
CA ASP A 158 11.84 -9.22 1.59
C ASP A 158 12.78 -8.02 1.37
N GLY A 159 13.11 -7.75 0.11
CA GLY A 159 13.94 -6.62 -0.29
C GLY A 159 13.21 -5.27 -0.17
N LEU A 160 14.00 -4.20 -0.08
CA LEU A 160 13.48 -2.84 -0.04
C LEU A 160 12.65 -2.53 -1.28
N ARG A 161 11.45 -1.96 -1.10
CA ARG A 161 10.58 -1.52 -2.18
C ARG A 161 10.23 -0.05 -2.02
N ILE A 162 10.45 0.75 -3.07
CA ILE A 162 9.99 2.14 -3.12
C ILE A 162 8.47 2.13 -3.31
N ARG A 163 7.77 2.71 -2.35
CA ARG A 163 6.31 2.94 -2.39
C ARG A 163 6.00 4.28 -3.03
N HIS A 164 6.57 5.32 -2.45
CA HIS A 164 6.44 6.70 -2.91
C HIS A 164 7.82 7.32 -3.05
N ALA A 165 8.06 8.01 -4.16
CA ALA A 165 9.21 8.87 -4.37
C ALA A 165 8.79 9.95 -5.37
N TYR A 166 8.39 11.12 -4.89
CA TYR A 166 7.87 12.18 -5.75
C TYR A 166 8.18 13.57 -5.22
N LEU A 167 8.14 14.53 -6.13
CA LEU A 167 8.20 15.96 -5.88
C LEU A 167 6.86 16.60 -6.26
N THR A 168 6.49 17.67 -5.54
CA THR A 168 5.36 18.52 -5.87
C THR A 168 5.80 19.97 -5.97
N TYR A 169 5.28 20.68 -6.96
CA TYR A 169 5.43 22.12 -7.12
C TYR A 169 4.16 22.71 -7.73
N SER A 170 3.53 23.64 -7.01
CA SER A 170 2.24 24.20 -7.41
C SER A 170 1.20 23.07 -7.67
N ASN A 171 0.65 22.97 -8.88
CA ASN A 171 -0.34 21.97 -9.27
C ASN A 171 0.27 20.69 -9.86
N TRP A 172 1.61 20.60 -9.93
CA TRP A 172 2.31 19.49 -10.53
C TRP A 172 2.86 18.52 -9.51
N LEU A 173 2.89 17.25 -9.90
CA LEU A 173 3.59 16.18 -9.20
C LEU A 173 4.39 15.38 -10.23
N VAL A 174 5.65 15.07 -9.90
CA VAL A 174 6.53 14.23 -10.73
C VAL A 174 7.16 13.17 -9.85
N GLY A 175 7.10 11.92 -10.27
CA GLY A 175 7.68 10.76 -9.56
C GLY A 175 6.68 9.64 -9.35
N GLN A 176 7.00 8.71 -8.46
CA GLN A 176 6.18 7.53 -8.18
C GLN A 176 5.25 7.76 -7.01
N THR A 177 3.95 7.56 -7.21
CA THR A 177 2.92 7.54 -6.16
C THR A 177 1.70 6.74 -6.64
N TRP A 178 0.61 6.77 -5.86
CA TRP A 178 -0.64 6.15 -6.26
C TRP A 178 -1.07 6.60 -7.66
N SER A 179 -1.46 5.65 -8.48
CA SER A 179 -2.04 5.91 -9.79
C SER A 179 -3.23 6.88 -9.68
N ASN A 180 -3.45 7.64 -10.72
CA ASN A 180 -4.61 8.51 -10.83
C ASN A 180 -5.89 7.74 -11.21
N PHE A 181 -5.75 6.53 -11.78
CA PHE A 181 -6.85 5.62 -12.11
C PHE A 181 -7.11 4.62 -10.98
N ALA A 182 -6.08 3.91 -10.51
CA ALA A 182 -6.14 2.89 -9.46
C ALA A 182 -5.88 3.51 -8.07
N VAL A 183 -6.90 4.14 -7.50
CA VAL A 183 -6.78 4.95 -6.28
C VAL A 183 -7.20 4.18 -5.01
N PRO A 184 -6.53 4.40 -3.85
CA PRO A 184 -6.91 3.77 -2.59
C PRO A 184 -8.07 4.47 -1.85
N ASP A 185 -8.52 5.63 -2.31
CA ASP A 185 -9.43 6.53 -1.58
C ASP A 185 -10.77 5.87 -1.24
N TYR A 186 -11.23 4.98 -2.12
CA TYR A 186 -12.53 4.31 -2.04
C TYR A 186 -12.43 2.85 -1.56
N MET A 187 -11.23 2.43 -1.18
CA MET A 187 -11.01 1.07 -0.67
C MET A 187 -11.47 0.96 0.78
N PRO A 188 -12.28 -0.08 1.15
CA PRO A 188 -12.53 -0.45 2.53
C PRO A 188 -11.25 -0.87 3.25
N GLU A 189 -11.23 -0.78 4.59
CA GLU A 189 -10.08 -1.18 5.39
C GLU A 189 -9.93 -2.72 5.41
N THR A 190 -8.70 -3.21 5.22
CA THR A 190 -8.30 -4.60 5.38
C THR A 190 -6.96 -4.69 6.08
N ILE A 191 -6.70 -5.81 6.75
CA ILE A 191 -5.37 -6.13 7.29
C ILE A 191 -4.41 -6.54 6.17
N ASP A 192 -4.93 -7.14 5.08
CA ASP A 192 -4.09 -7.64 4.01
C ASP A 192 -3.30 -6.52 3.30
N ALA A 193 -1.98 -6.62 3.29
CA ALA A 193 -1.10 -5.59 2.70
C ALA A 193 -1.11 -5.56 1.16
N LEU A 194 -1.65 -6.59 0.50
CA LEU A 194 -1.83 -6.66 -0.95
C LEU A 194 -3.24 -6.29 -1.40
N GLY A 195 -4.18 -6.07 -0.47
CA GLY A 195 -5.56 -5.71 -0.76
C GLY A 195 -6.47 -6.92 -0.96
N TYR A 196 -7.48 -6.79 -1.81
CA TYR A 196 -8.57 -7.77 -1.98
C TYR A 196 -9.10 -7.75 -3.41
N VAL A 197 -9.95 -8.72 -3.73
CA VAL A 197 -10.60 -8.85 -5.05
C VAL A 197 -11.40 -7.59 -5.39
N GLY A 198 -11.31 -7.16 -6.63
CA GLY A 198 -12.00 -5.98 -7.16
C GLY A 198 -11.34 -4.65 -6.78
N GLY A 199 -10.37 -4.65 -5.88
CA GLY A 199 -9.63 -3.47 -5.49
C GLY A 199 -8.55 -3.09 -6.51
N ALA A 200 -8.16 -1.82 -6.51
CA ALA A 200 -7.13 -1.31 -7.40
C ALA A 200 -6.15 -0.44 -6.61
N VAL A 201 -4.97 -0.99 -6.33
CA VAL A 201 -3.91 -0.33 -5.58
C VAL A 201 -2.62 -0.41 -6.37
N LYS A 202 -2.39 0.56 -7.24
CA LYS A 202 -1.19 0.64 -8.09
C LYS A 202 -0.42 1.92 -7.80
N ARG A 203 0.90 1.82 -7.76
CA ARG A 203 1.81 2.97 -7.72
C ARG A 203 2.64 2.99 -8.98
N THR A 204 2.63 4.12 -9.65
CA THR A 204 3.24 4.33 -10.97
C THR A 204 4.17 5.53 -10.94
N PRO A 205 5.32 5.49 -11.65
CA PRO A 205 6.00 6.69 -12.08
C PRO A 205 5.05 7.53 -12.96
N GLN A 206 4.98 8.83 -12.70
CA GLN A 206 4.01 9.67 -13.38
C GLN A 206 4.39 11.15 -13.36
N VAL A 207 3.85 11.89 -14.33
CA VAL A 207 3.69 13.33 -14.29
C VAL A 207 2.21 13.62 -14.17
N ARG A 208 1.84 14.38 -13.14
CA ARG A 208 0.44 14.66 -12.77
C ARG A 208 0.20 16.16 -12.67
N TYR A 209 -0.93 16.59 -13.16
CA TYR A 209 -1.43 17.96 -13.01
C TYR A 209 -2.80 17.93 -12.33
N SER A 210 -3.00 18.78 -11.32
CA SER A 210 -4.25 18.89 -10.56
C SER A 210 -4.84 20.28 -10.75
N HIS A 211 -6.11 20.37 -11.14
CA HIS A 211 -6.83 21.62 -11.31
C HIS A 211 -8.09 21.65 -10.45
N LYS A 212 -8.21 22.66 -9.60
CA LYS A 212 -9.42 22.90 -8.81
C LYS A 212 -10.35 23.84 -9.56
N PHE A 213 -11.55 23.36 -9.88
CA PHE A 213 -12.62 24.19 -10.43
C PHE A 213 -13.36 24.94 -9.32
N SER A 214 -13.55 24.28 -8.18
CA SER A 214 -14.16 24.83 -6.96
C SER A 214 -13.57 24.12 -5.71
N PRO A 215 -13.90 24.54 -4.49
CA PRO A 215 -13.53 23.81 -3.27
C PRO A 215 -14.01 22.35 -3.26
N GLU A 216 -15.12 22.06 -3.95
CA GLU A 216 -15.76 20.75 -4.00
C GLU A 216 -15.30 19.91 -5.20
N THR A 217 -14.79 20.53 -6.28
CA THR A 217 -14.54 19.84 -7.55
C THR A 217 -13.10 20.01 -8.00
N ASN A 218 -12.40 18.91 -8.22
CA ASN A 218 -11.08 18.93 -8.81
C ASN A 218 -10.91 17.87 -9.91
N LEU A 219 -10.20 18.25 -10.97
CA LEU A 219 -9.76 17.38 -12.04
C LEU A 219 -8.27 17.09 -11.87
N VAL A 220 -7.90 15.83 -12.03
CA VAL A 220 -6.51 15.38 -12.00
C VAL A 220 -6.22 14.63 -13.29
N LEU A 221 -5.20 15.06 -14.00
CA LEU A 221 -4.72 14.44 -15.23
C LEU A 221 -3.31 13.89 -14.98
N ALA A 222 -2.99 12.69 -15.49
CA ALA A 222 -1.66 12.15 -15.39
C ALA A 222 -1.24 11.36 -16.63
N ALA A 223 0.06 11.38 -16.90
CA ALA A 223 0.74 10.45 -17.78
C ALA A 223 1.54 9.50 -16.88
N GLU A 224 1.25 8.19 -16.97
CA GLU A 224 1.71 7.17 -16.05
C GLU A 224 2.44 6.04 -16.78
N ASP A 225 3.56 5.58 -16.22
CA ASP A 225 4.13 4.28 -16.58
C ASP A 225 3.35 3.18 -15.84
N SER A 226 2.54 2.43 -16.57
CA SER A 226 1.70 1.37 -15.99
C SER A 226 2.50 0.17 -15.46
N LYS A 227 3.81 0.10 -15.72
CA LYS A 227 4.67 -1.05 -15.37
C LYS A 227 4.06 -2.37 -15.85
N ASP A 228 3.64 -2.39 -17.09
CA ASP A 228 3.11 -3.57 -17.75
C ASP A 228 4.20 -4.22 -18.60
N ASP A 229 4.88 -5.20 -18.00
CA ASP A 229 5.98 -5.93 -18.65
C ASP A 229 5.50 -6.84 -19.79
N SER A 230 4.18 -7.01 -19.98
CA SER A 230 3.59 -7.77 -21.10
C SER A 230 3.51 -6.97 -22.40
N SER A 231 3.80 -5.67 -22.37
CA SER A 231 3.63 -4.74 -23.48
C SER A 231 4.86 -3.88 -23.71
N ASN A 232 5.31 -3.76 -24.96
CA ASN A 232 6.41 -2.87 -25.39
C ASN A 232 5.89 -1.44 -25.62
N MET A 233 5.17 -0.86 -24.67
CA MET A 233 4.54 0.46 -24.79
C MET A 233 5.56 1.55 -25.15
N ARG A 234 5.19 2.42 -26.09
CA ARG A 234 5.96 3.63 -26.47
C ARG A 234 5.43 4.88 -25.80
N LEU A 235 4.15 4.88 -25.45
CA LEU A 235 3.44 6.00 -24.86
C LEU A 235 3.06 5.68 -23.41
N PRO A 236 3.12 6.66 -22.49
CA PRO A 236 2.58 6.47 -21.16
C PRO A 236 1.06 6.26 -21.22
N ALA A 237 0.52 5.55 -20.26
CA ALA A 237 -0.92 5.51 -20.04
C ALA A 237 -1.41 6.92 -19.62
N LEU A 238 -2.48 7.37 -20.27
CA LEU A 238 -3.13 8.64 -19.92
C LEU A 238 -4.30 8.37 -18.99
N THR A 239 -4.34 9.09 -17.88
CA THR A 239 -5.40 8.93 -16.88
C THR A 239 -6.03 10.25 -16.52
N ALA A 240 -7.34 10.23 -16.29
CA ALA A 240 -8.12 11.38 -15.83
C ALA A 240 -8.96 10.97 -14.61
N ARG A 241 -9.03 11.85 -13.61
CA ARG A 241 -9.86 11.67 -12.42
C ARG A 241 -10.56 12.97 -12.06
N LEU A 242 -11.89 12.92 -12.03
CA LEU A 242 -12.74 13.98 -11.51
C LEU A 242 -13.23 13.57 -10.12
N ASN A 243 -12.92 14.37 -9.11
CA ASN A 243 -13.49 14.20 -7.76
C ASN A 243 -14.48 15.33 -7.50
N HIS A 244 -15.61 14.97 -6.90
CA HIS A 244 -16.66 15.93 -6.54
C HIS A 244 -17.21 15.62 -5.15
N LYS A 245 -17.13 16.60 -4.26
CA LYS A 245 -17.78 16.58 -2.96
C LYS A 245 -19.24 17.01 -3.15
N MET A 246 -20.15 16.05 -3.33
CA MET A 246 -21.55 16.33 -3.62
C MET A 246 -22.27 16.91 -2.39
N THR A 247 -21.94 16.43 -1.18
CA THR A 247 -22.41 16.96 0.10
C THR A 247 -21.25 16.91 1.10
N ASP A 248 -21.46 17.39 2.33
CA ASP A 248 -20.44 17.28 3.39
C ASP A 248 -20.11 15.82 3.75
N THR A 249 -21.01 14.90 3.45
CA THR A 249 -20.88 13.47 3.77
C THR A 249 -20.62 12.59 2.55
N LEU A 250 -20.84 13.07 1.31
CA LEU A 250 -20.73 12.27 0.10
C LEU A 250 -19.63 12.81 -0.84
N MET A 251 -18.59 12.02 -1.05
CA MET A 251 -17.54 12.22 -2.04
C MET A 251 -17.69 11.20 -3.16
N LEU A 252 -17.69 11.68 -4.41
CA LEU A 252 -17.74 10.86 -5.62
C LEU A 252 -16.48 11.06 -6.46
N SER A 253 -16.12 10.04 -7.23
CA SER A 253 -15.03 10.09 -8.21
C SER A 253 -15.43 9.37 -9.48
N ALA A 254 -15.13 10.00 -10.63
CA ALA A 254 -15.18 9.36 -11.95
C ALA A 254 -13.76 9.34 -12.53
N ARG A 255 -13.37 8.22 -13.10
CA ARG A 255 -12.00 8.00 -13.58
C ARG A 255 -12.02 7.35 -14.95
N ALA A 256 -11.01 7.68 -15.76
CA ALA A 256 -10.80 7.07 -17.07
C ALA A 256 -9.31 6.82 -17.27
N MET A 257 -8.96 5.78 -18.01
CA MET A 257 -7.61 5.54 -18.51
C MET A 257 -7.63 5.05 -19.95
N GLY A 258 -6.55 5.37 -20.68
CA GLY A 258 -6.22 4.82 -21.99
C GLY A 258 -4.73 4.47 -22.01
N ALA A 259 -4.39 3.31 -22.54
CA ALA A 259 -3.02 2.82 -22.64
C ALA A 259 -2.78 2.08 -23.95
N GLU A 260 -1.59 2.24 -24.52
CA GLU A 260 -1.12 1.45 -25.64
C GLU A 260 -0.75 0.03 -25.15
N LYS A 261 -1.19 -1.00 -25.88
CA LYS A 261 -0.71 -2.37 -25.77
C LYS A 261 0.00 -2.73 -27.07
N LYS A 262 1.29 -3.00 -26.95
CA LYS A 262 2.15 -3.17 -28.12
C LYS A 262 2.97 -4.45 -28.01
N THR A 263 2.99 -5.23 -29.08
CA THR A 263 3.91 -6.32 -29.33
C THR A 263 4.97 -5.89 -30.35
N ASP A 264 5.78 -6.81 -30.86
CA ASP A 264 6.74 -6.51 -31.91
C ASP A 264 6.04 -6.24 -33.26
N THR A 265 4.87 -6.82 -33.47
CA THR A 265 4.16 -6.82 -34.77
C THR A 265 2.87 -5.99 -34.74
N ASP A 266 2.25 -5.80 -33.57
CA ASP A 266 0.90 -5.26 -33.47
C ASP A 266 0.74 -4.23 -32.35
N THR A 267 -0.32 -3.42 -32.43
CA THR A 267 -0.62 -2.38 -31.44
C THR A 267 -2.14 -2.23 -31.27
N GLU A 268 -2.59 -2.37 -30.02
CA GLU A 268 -3.97 -2.22 -29.61
C GLU A 268 -4.12 -1.17 -28.52
N THR A 269 -5.34 -0.66 -28.32
CA THR A 269 -5.66 0.30 -27.27
C THR A 269 -6.42 -0.38 -26.14
N ALA A 270 -5.84 -0.32 -24.93
CA ALA A 270 -6.55 -0.65 -23.72
C ALA A 270 -7.20 0.60 -23.12
N TRP A 271 -8.35 0.42 -22.49
CA TRP A 271 -9.06 1.51 -21.83
C TRP A 271 -9.80 1.04 -20.57
N GLY A 272 -10.15 1.96 -19.71
CA GLY A 272 -10.93 1.66 -18.51
C GLY A 272 -11.68 2.86 -17.95
N LEU A 273 -12.77 2.56 -17.27
CA LEU A 273 -13.56 3.51 -16.50
C LEU A 273 -13.58 3.07 -15.03
N GLY A 274 -13.63 4.03 -14.13
CA GLY A 274 -13.74 3.79 -12.71
C GLY A 274 -14.71 4.76 -12.05
N LEU A 275 -15.48 4.26 -11.10
CA LEU A 275 -16.39 5.07 -10.26
C LEU A 275 -16.10 4.76 -8.80
N GLY A 276 -15.98 5.80 -7.98
CA GLY A 276 -15.74 5.65 -6.55
C GLY A 276 -16.69 6.49 -5.73
N ALA A 277 -17.11 5.98 -4.58
CA ALA A 277 -17.93 6.67 -3.62
C ALA A 277 -17.43 6.46 -2.20
N LYS A 278 -17.40 7.54 -1.42
CA LYS A 278 -17.24 7.52 0.03
C LYS A 278 -18.40 8.28 0.65
N LEU A 279 -19.15 7.60 1.52
CA LEU A 279 -20.31 8.14 2.22
C LEU A 279 -20.11 8.02 3.73
N ASP A 280 -20.00 9.14 4.41
CA ASP A 280 -20.03 9.22 5.87
C ASP A 280 -21.50 9.14 6.32
N LEU A 281 -21.98 7.90 6.61
CA LEU A 281 -23.37 7.64 7.03
C LEU A 281 -23.68 8.27 8.39
N THR A 282 -22.69 8.27 9.27
CA THR A 282 -22.68 8.95 10.56
C THR A 282 -21.25 9.41 10.86
N ASP A 283 -21.03 10.16 11.94
CA ASP A 283 -19.69 10.53 12.42
C ASP A 283 -18.80 9.31 12.75
N LYS A 284 -19.38 8.11 12.83
CA LYS A 284 -18.70 6.86 13.19
C LYS A 284 -18.78 5.78 12.13
N THR A 285 -19.56 5.97 11.07
CA THR A 285 -19.84 4.93 10.08
C THR A 285 -19.56 5.44 8.69
N VAL A 286 -18.63 4.79 8.00
CA VAL A 286 -18.20 5.15 6.64
C VAL A 286 -18.47 3.98 5.70
N LEU A 287 -19.22 4.24 4.63
CA LEU A 287 -19.38 3.34 3.49
C LEU A 287 -18.42 3.76 2.39
N LYS A 288 -17.69 2.80 1.82
CA LYS A 288 -16.86 2.98 0.62
C LYS A 288 -17.26 1.98 -0.44
N ALA A 289 -17.29 2.43 -1.69
CA ALA A 289 -17.53 1.59 -2.84
C ALA A 289 -16.63 2.03 -3.99
N ASP A 290 -16.14 1.07 -4.76
CA ASP A 290 -15.31 1.31 -5.94
C ASP A 290 -15.67 0.33 -7.05
N TYR A 291 -15.76 0.81 -8.28
CA TYR A 291 -16.10 0.02 -9.47
C TYR A 291 -15.13 0.33 -10.59
N TYR A 292 -14.77 -0.70 -11.33
CA TYR A 292 -13.98 -0.59 -12.55
C TYR A 292 -14.56 -1.47 -13.65
N HIS A 293 -14.59 -0.92 -14.87
CA HIS A 293 -14.73 -1.63 -16.12
C HIS A 293 -13.49 -1.40 -16.95
N VAL A 294 -12.80 -2.48 -17.35
CA VAL A 294 -11.49 -2.39 -18.03
C VAL A 294 -11.43 -3.37 -19.19
N LYS A 295 -10.88 -2.92 -20.31
CA LYS A 295 -10.60 -3.72 -21.50
C LYS A 295 -9.13 -3.59 -21.88
N GLY A 296 -8.46 -4.73 -22.10
CA GLY A 296 -7.11 -4.80 -22.63
C GLY A 296 -5.99 -4.52 -21.62
N ASP A 297 -6.30 -4.18 -20.36
CA ASP A 297 -5.30 -3.90 -19.34
C ASP A 297 -5.35 -4.86 -18.16
N SER A 298 -4.17 -5.26 -17.66
CA SER A 298 -4.00 -6.11 -16.46
C SER A 298 -3.14 -5.45 -15.38
N SER A 299 -2.73 -4.20 -15.59
CA SER A 299 -1.74 -3.57 -14.74
C SER A 299 -2.31 -2.68 -13.63
N PHE A 300 -3.49 -2.08 -13.83
CA PHE A 300 -4.07 -1.13 -12.89
C PHE A 300 -4.95 -1.77 -11.82
N VAL A 301 -5.80 -2.74 -12.17
CA VAL A 301 -6.67 -3.44 -11.22
C VAL A 301 -6.01 -4.73 -10.76
N SER A 302 -6.09 -5.04 -9.47
CA SER A 302 -5.46 -6.24 -8.90
C SER A 302 -6.21 -7.51 -9.29
N TRP A 303 -5.46 -8.60 -9.44
CA TRP A 303 -5.98 -9.97 -9.62
C TRP A 303 -6.65 -10.26 -10.97
N THR A 304 -6.46 -9.41 -11.97
CA THR A 304 -6.99 -9.62 -13.33
C THR A 304 -6.21 -10.70 -14.08
N ASN A 305 -6.81 -11.20 -15.15
CA ASN A 305 -6.12 -12.02 -16.16
C ASN A 305 -5.15 -11.15 -16.97
N GLN A 306 -4.30 -11.79 -17.80
CA GLN A 306 -3.45 -11.05 -18.75
C GLN A 306 -4.30 -10.15 -19.65
N GLY A 307 -3.79 -8.97 -20.01
CA GLY A 307 -4.56 -7.95 -20.73
C GLY A 307 -4.94 -8.33 -22.16
N PHE A 308 -4.12 -9.13 -22.82
CA PHE A 308 -4.35 -9.58 -24.20
C PHE A 308 -3.70 -10.95 -24.42
N VAL A 309 -4.10 -11.61 -25.50
CA VAL A 309 -3.52 -12.86 -26.00
C VAL A 309 -3.02 -12.65 -27.42
N THR A 310 -1.94 -13.36 -27.78
CA THR A 310 -1.28 -13.25 -29.09
C THR A 310 -1.27 -14.58 -29.83
N ASN A 311 -1.18 -14.54 -31.16
CA ASN A 311 -0.86 -15.69 -31.99
C ASN A 311 0.65 -16.00 -32.00
N ALA A 312 1.07 -16.98 -32.81
CA ALA A 312 2.49 -17.35 -32.95
C ALA A 312 3.35 -16.23 -33.55
N ASP A 313 2.76 -15.36 -34.35
CA ASP A 313 3.41 -14.22 -35.01
C ASP A 313 3.45 -12.98 -34.11
N LYS A 314 2.95 -13.10 -32.88
CA LYS A 314 2.84 -12.05 -31.86
C LYS A 314 1.80 -10.95 -32.15
N ASP A 315 0.87 -11.18 -33.11
CA ASP A 315 -0.26 -10.28 -33.30
C ASP A 315 -1.25 -10.43 -32.16
N ILE A 316 -1.83 -9.34 -31.69
CA ILE A 316 -2.85 -9.34 -30.64
C ILE A 316 -4.18 -9.80 -31.23
N ILE A 317 -4.64 -10.99 -30.84
CA ILE A 317 -5.85 -11.61 -31.40
C ILE A 317 -7.10 -11.34 -30.58
N ALA A 318 -6.96 -11.10 -29.28
CA ALA A 318 -8.07 -10.74 -28.40
C ALA A 318 -7.57 -10.06 -27.11
N THR A 319 -8.43 -9.26 -26.52
CA THR A 319 -8.18 -8.57 -25.25
C THR A 319 -9.10 -9.08 -24.16
N ASN A 320 -8.60 -9.09 -22.91
CA ASN A 320 -9.40 -9.32 -21.73
C ASN A 320 -10.33 -8.11 -21.48
N GLU A 321 -11.54 -8.39 -21.04
CA GLU A 321 -12.51 -7.39 -20.59
C GLU A 321 -13.12 -7.86 -19.28
N PHE A 322 -13.27 -6.99 -18.29
CA PHE A 322 -13.79 -7.38 -16.98
C PHE A 322 -14.43 -6.22 -16.24
N ASP A 323 -15.33 -6.57 -15.34
CA ASP A 323 -15.92 -5.71 -14.33
C ASP A 323 -15.39 -6.08 -12.95
N SER A 324 -15.17 -5.10 -12.09
CA SER A 324 -14.84 -5.31 -10.69
C SER A 324 -15.56 -4.32 -9.79
N ILE A 325 -15.95 -4.76 -8.61
CA ILE A 325 -16.59 -3.94 -7.60
C ILE A 325 -16.05 -4.29 -6.21
N THR A 326 -15.83 -3.28 -5.39
CA THR A 326 -15.62 -3.45 -3.96
C THR A 326 -16.60 -2.59 -3.19
N VAL A 327 -17.05 -3.08 -2.04
CA VAL A 327 -17.88 -2.32 -1.12
C VAL A 327 -17.49 -2.70 0.31
N GLY A 328 -17.52 -1.74 1.22
CA GLY A 328 -17.27 -2.03 2.62
C GLY A 328 -17.73 -0.93 3.55
N LEU A 329 -18.12 -1.37 4.73
CA LEU A 329 -18.63 -0.54 5.82
C LEU A 329 -17.64 -0.58 6.97
N THR A 330 -17.10 0.57 7.34
CA THR A 330 -16.23 0.73 8.52
C THR A 330 -17.00 1.44 9.62
N GLN A 331 -17.01 0.84 10.81
CA GLN A 331 -17.69 1.35 12.00
C GLN A 331 -16.66 1.65 13.09
N GLN A 332 -16.63 2.89 13.58
CA GLN A 332 -15.96 3.25 14.83
C GLN A 332 -16.88 2.86 16.00
N ILE A 333 -16.57 1.76 16.68
CA ILE A 333 -17.38 1.19 17.76
C ILE A 333 -17.19 1.99 19.05
N SER A 334 -15.92 2.32 19.36
CA SER A 334 -15.56 3.17 20.50
C SER A 334 -14.30 3.97 20.17
N ALA A 335 -13.76 4.76 21.08
CA ALA A 335 -12.48 5.48 20.88
C ALA A 335 -11.31 4.55 20.56
N GLN A 336 -11.38 3.28 20.98
CA GLN A 336 -10.28 2.29 20.84
C GLN A 336 -10.62 1.18 19.84
N TRP A 337 -11.87 0.94 19.51
CA TRP A 337 -12.32 -0.17 18.68
C TRP A 337 -12.96 0.31 17.39
N ARG A 338 -12.52 -0.25 16.26
CA ARG A 338 -13.19 -0.11 14.96
C ARG A 338 -13.22 -1.45 14.25
N GLY A 339 -14.22 -1.64 13.39
CA GLY A 339 -14.34 -2.84 12.58
C GLY A 339 -14.79 -2.52 11.17
N THR A 340 -14.48 -3.40 10.24
CA THR A 340 -14.87 -3.28 8.83
C THR A 340 -15.44 -4.59 8.34
N LEU A 341 -16.55 -4.50 7.61
CA LEU A 341 -17.08 -5.57 6.76
C LEU A 341 -16.82 -5.16 5.31
N GLY A 342 -16.25 -6.05 4.53
CA GLY A 342 -15.92 -5.77 3.14
C GLY A 342 -16.25 -6.94 2.22
N TYR A 343 -16.51 -6.61 0.95
CA TYR A 343 -16.79 -7.55 -0.12
C TYR A 343 -16.17 -7.04 -1.42
N GLY A 344 -15.56 -7.94 -2.17
CA GLY A 344 -15.02 -7.68 -3.49
C GLY A 344 -15.44 -8.74 -4.48
N TYR A 345 -15.73 -8.33 -5.71
CA TYR A 345 -16.13 -9.21 -6.81
C TYR A 345 -15.48 -8.75 -8.10
N MET A 346 -15.06 -9.71 -8.91
CA MET A 346 -14.56 -9.48 -10.26
C MET A 346 -15.11 -10.56 -11.21
N LYS A 347 -15.53 -10.14 -12.38
CA LYS A 347 -16.01 -11.01 -13.44
C LYS A 347 -15.32 -10.66 -14.76
N ALA A 348 -14.64 -11.64 -15.36
CA ALA A 348 -14.13 -11.52 -16.71
C ALA A 348 -15.21 -11.85 -17.74
N ASP A 349 -15.19 -11.17 -18.89
CA ASP A 349 -16.06 -11.50 -20.01
C ASP A 349 -15.67 -12.85 -20.64
N ASN A 350 -16.68 -13.55 -21.18
CA ASN A 350 -16.53 -14.85 -21.86
C ASN A 350 -16.25 -14.67 -23.37
N ASN A 351 -15.43 -13.70 -23.76
CA ASN A 351 -15.01 -13.57 -25.15
C ASN A 351 -14.37 -14.88 -25.63
N ALA A 352 -14.98 -15.54 -26.62
CA ALA A 352 -14.55 -16.85 -27.08
C ALA A 352 -13.13 -16.83 -27.67
N ASP A 353 -12.76 -15.79 -28.40
CA ASP A 353 -11.43 -15.64 -29.02
C ASP A 353 -10.36 -15.50 -27.94
N TYR A 354 -10.63 -14.69 -26.89
CA TYR A 354 -9.74 -14.56 -25.74
C TYR A 354 -9.59 -15.88 -24.99
N VAL A 355 -10.71 -16.48 -24.55
CA VAL A 355 -10.71 -17.71 -23.74
C VAL A 355 -10.11 -18.90 -24.49
N ASN A 356 -10.37 -19.04 -25.81
CA ASN A 356 -9.83 -20.15 -26.61
C ASN A 356 -8.33 -20.00 -26.85
N SER A 357 -7.79 -18.79 -26.82
CA SER A 357 -6.37 -18.51 -27.03
C SER A 357 -5.54 -18.51 -25.76
N LEU A 358 -6.16 -18.72 -24.58
CA LEU A 358 -5.43 -18.88 -23.34
C LEU A 358 -4.61 -20.18 -23.34
N VAL A 359 -3.33 -20.07 -22.98
CA VAL A 359 -2.40 -21.22 -22.88
C VAL A 359 -2.85 -22.19 -21.79
N ASP A 360 -3.28 -21.66 -20.65
CA ASP A 360 -3.74 -22.45 -19.51
C ASP A 360 -5.01 -21.82 -18.92
N LYS A 361 -6.14 -22.40 -19.30
CA LYS A 361 -7.46 -21.94 -18.84
C LYS A 361 -7.69 -22.17 -17.35
N THR A 362 -6.92 -23.05 -16.70
CA THR A 362 -7.02 -23.30 -15.25
C THR A 362 -6.40 -22.17 -14.43
N LYS A 363 -5.52 -21.35 -15.02
CA LYS A 363 -4.90 -20.18 -14.40
C LYS A 363 -5.63 -18.87 -14.69
N ALA A 364 -6.51 -18.86 -15.66
CA ALA A 364 -7.30 -17.69 -16.01
C ALA A 364 -8.64 -17.70 -15.26
N ASN A 365 -8.97 -16.58 -14.66
CA ASN A 365 -10.12 -16.45 -13.77
C ASN A 365 -11.33 -15.93 -14.51
N LYS A 366 -12.45 -16.65 -14.39
CA LYS A 366 -13.76 -16.26 -14.89
C LYS A 366 -14.47 -15.36 -13.87
N ASN A 367 -14.48 -15.80 -12.61
CA ASN A 367 -15.02 -15.05 -11.48
C ASN A 367 -14.07 -15.14 -10.29
N LEU A 368 -13.98 -14.06 -9.56
CA LEU A 368 -13.34 -13.99 -8.25
C LEU A 368 -14.27 -13.26 -7.29
N TRP A 369 -14.42 -13.75 -6.07
CA TRP A 369 -15.03 -12.96 -5.01
C TRP A 369 -14.36 -13.22 -3.67
N GLN A 370 -14.46 -12.25 -2.78
CA GLN A 370 -13.86 -12.29 -1.46
C GLN A 370 -14.68 -11.43 -0.50
N ALA A 371 -14.95 -11.97 0.68
CA ALA A 371 -15.54 -11.24 1.79
C ALA A 371 -14.57 -11.24 2.97
N TRP A 372 -14.55 -10.16 3.75
CA TRP A 372 -13.76 -10.09 4.97
C TRP A 372 -14.47 -9.32 6.07
N ALA A 373 -14.14 -9.70 7.29
CA ALA A 373 -14.58 -8.99 8.50
C ALA A 373 -13.35 -8.78 9.39
N ASN A 374 -13.07 -7.53 9.77
CA ASN A 374 -11.98 -7.23 10.66
C ASN A 374 -12.40 -6.40 11.87
N VAL A 375 -11.54 -6.46 12.88
CA VAL A 375 -11.62 -5.61 14.05
C VAL A 375 -10.22 -5.12 14.42
N PHE A 376 -10.10 -3.84 14.75
CA PHE A 376 -8.89 -3.22 15.25
C PHE A 376 -9.12 -2.71 16.67
N TYR A 377 -8.13 -2.98 17.52
CA TYR A 377 -8.03 -2.42 18.86
C TYR A 377 -6.80 -1.52 18.96
N SER A 378 -7.01 -0.27 19.32
CA SER A 378 -5.96 0.74 19.51
C SER A 378 -5.97 1.19 20.98
N PRO A 379 -5.22 0.52 21.89
CA PRO A 379 -5.16 0.90 23.31
C PRO A 379 -4.65 2.32 23.51
N VAL A 380 -3.74 2.74 22.64
CA VAL A 380 -3.21 4.10 22.50
C VAL A 380 -3.08 4.44 21.02
N LYS A 381 -3.01 5.73 20.66
CA LYS A 381 -2.96 6.18 19.26
C LYS A 381 -1.82 5.58 18.41
N LEU A 382 -0.71 5.23 19.07
CA LEU A 382 0.49 4.70 18.41
C LEU A 382 0.43 3.20 18.15
N ILE A 383 -0.44 2.45 18.85
CA ILE A 383 -0.52 0.99 18.75
C ILE A 383 -1.85 0.60 18.13
N SER A 384 -1.80 -0.28 17.13
CA SER A 384 -2.97 -0.92 16.54
C SER A 384 -2.77 -2.43 16.47
N LEU A 385 -3.70 -3.17 17.04
CA LEU A 385 -3.79 -4.63 16.95
C LEU A 385 -5.02 -4.95 16.12
N GLY A 386 -4.90 -5.84 15.14
CA GLY A 386 -6.00 -6.20 14.26
C GLY A 386 -6.14 -7.70 14.09
N LEU A 387 -7.39 -8.14 13.92
CA LEU A 387 -7.75 -9.51 13.54
C LEU A 387 -8.75 -9.43 12.39
N GLU A 388 -8.58 -10.29 11.38
CA GLU A 388 -9.42 -10.34 10.18
C GLU A 388 -9.69 -11.78 9.77
N TYR A 389 -10.94 -12.10 9.49
CA TYR A 389 -11.34 -13.32 8.81
C TYR A 389 -11.63 -13.01 7.36
N VAL A 390 -11.13 -13.88 6.46
CA VAL A 390 -11.29 -13.75 5.02
C VAL A 390 -11.78 -15.06 4.45
N TYR A 391 -12.81 -14.98 3.60
CA TYR A 391 -13.31 -16.09 2.82
C TYR A 391 -13.59 -15.65 1.38
N GLY A 392 -13.30 -16.52 0.41
CA GLY A 392 -13.54 -16.22 -0.98
C GLY A 392 -13.48 -17.43 -1.88
N GLU A 393 -13.92 -17.27 -3.12
CA GLU A 393 -13.91 -18.32 -4.16
C GLU A 393 -13.33 -17.76 -5.45
N ARG A 394 -12.56 -18.61 -6.11
CA ARG A 394 -12.07 -18.44 -7.46
C ARG A 394 -12.77 -19.43 -8.38
N GLU A 395 -13.30 -18.97 -9.51
CA GLU A 395 -13.74 -19.81 -10.62
C GLU A 395 -12.85 -19.57 -11.84
N ALA A 396 -12.23 -20.61 -12.38
CA ALA A 396 -11.38 -20.54 -13.57
C ALA A 396 -12.20 -20.83 -14.85
N PHE A 397 -11.66 -20.45 -16.02
CA PHE A 397 -12.21 -20.83 -17.31
C PHE A 397 -11.99 -22.31 -17.64
N GLY A 398 -10.96 -22.94 -17.07
CA GLY A 398 -10.64 -24.36 -17.25
C GLY A 398 -10.85 -25.15 -15.98
N ALA A 399 -11.05 -26.47 -16.13
CA ALA A 399 -11.24 -27.39 -15.04
C ALA A 399 -9.93 -28.08 -14.63
N ALA A 400 -9.80 -28.37 -13.34
CA ALA A 400 -8.79 -29.28 -12.79
C ALA A 400 -9.02 -30.74 -13.27
N PRO A 401 -8.07 -31.66 -13.07
CA PRO A 401 -8.23 -33.06 -13.47
C PRO A 401 -9.46 -33.79 -12.92
N ASN A 402 -9.95 -33.35 -11.75
CA ASN A 402 -11.17 -33.87 -11.13
C ASN A 402 -12.47 -33.26 -11.71
N GLY A 403 -12.36 -32.30 -12.66
CA GLY A 403 -13.49 -31.62 -13.28
C GLY A 403 -13.92 -30.33 -12.58
N SER A 404 -13.35 -29.99 -11.41
CA SER A 404 -13.69 -28.74 -10.71
C SER A 404 -13.06 -27.52 -11.39
N THR A 405 -13.82 -26.44 -11.51
CA THR A 405 -13.35 -25.12 -11.95
C THR A 405 -13.16 -24.14 -10.79
N LYS A 406 -13.44 -24.57 -9.56
CA LYS A 406 -13.48 -23.71 -8.36
C LYS A 406 -12.34 -24.01 -7.40
N GLY A 407 -11.96 -22.99 -6.64
CA GLY A 407 -11.04 -23.08 -5.51
C GLY A 407 -11.44 -22.06 -4.46
N GLU A 408 -11.33 -22.43 -3.18
CA GLU A 408 -11.73 -21.65 -2.04
C GLU A 408 -10.53 -21.10 -1.28
N ASP A 409 -10.68 -19.91 -0.73
CA ASP A 409 -9.70 -19.27 0.18
C ASP A 409 -10.36 -19.08 1.54
N ASN A 410 -9.73 -19.61 2.57
CA ASN A 410 -10.21 -19.50 3.95
C ASN A 410 -9.03 -19.21 4.88
N ARG A 411 -8.99 -18.01 5.49
CA ARG A 411 -7.88 -17.64 6.33
C ARG A 411 -8.22 -16.60 7.40
N ILE A 412 -7.35 -16.56 8.41
CA ILE A 412 -7.37 -15.58 9.49
C ILE A 412 -6.05 -14.80 9.44
N ASN A 413 -6.15 -13.48 9.38
CA ASN A 413 -5.03 -12.56 9.43
C ASN A 413 -4.99 -11.85 10.78
N ALA A 414 -3.79 -11.63 11.29
CA ALA A 414 -3.55 -10.82 12.47
C ALA A 414 -2.45 -9.79 12.19
N VAL A 415 -2.55 -8.62 12.81
CA VAL A 415 -1.55 -7.57 12.69
C VAL A 415 -1.30 -6.88 14.03
N ALA A 416 -0.04 -6.55 14.27
CA ALA A 416 0.37 -5.63 15.32
C ALA A 416 1.19 -4.49 14.70
N MET A 417 0.82 -3.25 14.97
CA MET A 417 1.50 -2.06 14.42
C MET A 417 1.84 -1.09 15.53
N TYR A 418 3.06 -0.52 15.44
CA TYR A 418 3.47 0.68 16.16
C TYR A 418 3.72 1.79 15.15
N ASN A 419 2.95 2.87 15.24
CA ASN A 419 3.03 4.03 14.35
C ASN A 419 3.84 5.15 15.01
N PHE A 420 4.71 5.82 14.26
CA PHE A 420 5.55 6.92 14.73
C PHE A 420 5.64 8.07 13.72
#